data_b16b0658068412dda656cff7b3ead362
#
_entry.id   b16b0658068412dda656cff7b3ead362
#
_cell.length_a   1.000
_cell.length_b   1.000
_cell.length_c   1.000
_cell.angle_alpha   90.00
_cell.angle_beta   90.00
_cell.angle_gamma   90.00
#
_symmetry.space_group_name_H-M   'P 1'
#
loop_
_entity.id
_entity.type
_entity.pdbx_description
1 polymer ?
#
loop_
_entity_poly.entity_id
_entity_poly.type
_entity_poly.pdbx_seq_one_letter_code
_entity_poly.pdbx_strand_id
1 'polypeptide(L)'
;MTRYTAEQLASFPWIVSTDTLRTDHLADAYLGAFDRLGQDVPEPFRSDLQQCAAYASDLIGPGPCDAWEIATAWAFDRLNELAPTGFYFGASEGDGACFGFWLCEDWAEALEERGIDCEDPAGTAELIQAFADHGIEAENLCDAYCGTADGYSEAQAGASYAQDLADDIGAINRELAWPHTCIDWAEAWRELEVGDGYSLIPETPSSWHVVRSV
;
A
#
# COMPACT_ATOMS: atom_id res chain seq x y z
N MET A 1 7.58 -1.15 10.51
CA MET A 1 6.81 -1.35 9.28
C MET A 1 7.71 -2.01 8.24
N THR A 2 7.24 -3.05 7.58
CA THR A 2 8.01 -3.77 6.56
C THR A 2 7.85 -3.04 5.23
N ARG A 3 8.98 -2.68 4.60
CA ARG A 3 9.00 -2.06 3.27
C ARG A 3 9.21 -3.10 2.20
N TYR A 4 8.47 -2.97 1.13
CA TYR A 4 8.55 -3.83 -0.04
C TYR A 4 8.90 -3.00 -1.28
N THR A 5 9.64 -3.60 -2.22
CA THR A 5 9.86 -3.01 -3.55
C THR A 5 8.65 -3.29 -4.44
N ALA A 6 8.46 -2.51 -5.52
CA ALA A 6 7.40 -2.74 -6.50
C ALA A 6 7.40 -4.19 -7.04
N GLU A 7 8.60 -4.78 -7.30
CA GLU A 7 8.73 -6.17 -7.75
C GLU A 7 8.24 -7.18 -6.69
N GLN A 8 8.52 -6.91 -5.41
CA GLN A 8 8.03 -7.72 -4.29
C GLN A 8 6.50 -7.60 -4.14
N LEU A 9 5.95 -6.39 -4.26
CA LEU A 9 4.50 -6.16 -4.20
C LEU A 9 3.76 -6.80 -5.38
N ALA A 10 4.32 -6.76 -6.59
CA ALA A 10 3.75 -7.41 -7.77
C ALA A 10 3.68 -8.94 -7.64
N SER A 11 4.57 -9.56 -6.85
CA SER A 11 4.59 -11.00 -6.56
C SER A 11 4.05 -11.37 -5.18
N PHE A 12 3.50 -10.40 -4.46
CA PHE A 12 3.04 -10.57 -3.08
C PHE A 12 1.84 -11.55 -3.00
N PRO A 13 1.78 -12.42 -1.98
CA PRO A 13 0.70 -13.38 -1.84
C PRO A 13 -0.58 -12.74 -1.26
N TRP A 14 -1.21 -11.84 -1.99
CA TRP A 14 -2.39 -11.10 -1.54
C TRP A 14 -3.50 -12.00 -1.01
N ILE A 15 -3.77 -13.10 -1.70
CA ILE A 15 -4.70 -14.15 -1.24
C ILE A 15 -3.86 -15.35 -0.79
N VAL A 16 -4.05 -15.78 0.45
CA VAL A 16 -3.31 -16.88 1.07
C VAL A 16 -4.15 -18.15 1.11
N SER A 17 -5.41 -18.07 1.49
CA SER A 17 -6.32 -19.23 1.56
C SER A 17 -7.73 -18.83 1.17
N THR A 18 -8.47 -19.75 0.52
CA THR A 18 -9.88 -19.59 0.16
C THR A 18 -10.69 -20.80 0.61
N ASP A 19 -11.98 -20.58 0.86
CA ASP A 19 -13.00 -21.63 1.07
C ASP A 19 -12.74 -22.60 2.24
N THR A 20 -11.90 -22.21 3.23
CA THR A 20 -11.60 -23.11 4.35
C THR A 20 -11.37 -22.38 5.67
N LEU A 21 -11.93 -22.95 6.75
CA LEU A 21 -11.64 -22.60 8.15
C LEU A 21 -10.92 -23.72 8.89
N ARG A 22 -10.56 -24.79 8.16
CA ARG A 22 -9.86 -25.93 8.76
C ARG A 22 -8.42 -25.57 9.07
N THR A 23 -8.01 -25.82 10.31
CA THR A 23 -6.65 -25.51 10.81
C THR A 23 -5.55 -26.16 9.99
N ASP A 24 -5.76 -27.41 9.54
CA ASP A 24 -4.80 -28.16 8.72
C ASP A 24 -4.61 -27.57 7.31
N HIS A 25 -5.68 -27.11 6.67
CA HIS A 25 -5.60 -26.42 5.38
C HIS A 25 -4.97 -25.01 5.54
N LEU A 26 -5.29 -24.30 6.63
CA LEU A 26 -4.69 -23.00 6.92
C LEU A 26 -3.19 -23.12 7.22
N ALA A 27 -2.76 -24.18 7.92
CA ALA A 27 -1.34 -24.43 8.18
C ALA A 27 -0.52 -24.59 6.89
N ASP A 28 -1.05 -25.33 5.90
CA ASP A 28 -0.41 -25.48 4.58
C ASP A 28 -0.35 -24.16 3.83
N ALA A 29 -1.45 -23.41 3.81
CA ALA A 29 -1.53 -22.10 3.16
C ALA A 29 -0.57 -21.09 3.77
N TYR A 30 -0.43 -21.06 5.10
CA TYR A 30 0.49 -20.16 5.80
C TYR A 30 1.95 -20.50 5.52
N LEU A 31 2.32 -21.77 5.53
CA LEU A 31 3.67 -22.20 5.12
C LEU A 31 3.99 -21.74 3.69
N GLY A 32 3.05 -21.94 2.75
CA GLY A 32 3.19 -21.47 1.37
C GLY A 32 3.29 -19.94 1.25
N ALA A 33 2.63 -19.18 2.13
CA ALA A 33 2.77 -17.72 2.18
C ALA A 33 4.16 -17.31 2.67
N PHE A 34 4.69 -17.91 3.75
CA PHE A 34 6.04 -17.65 4.23
C PHE A 34 7.11 -17.96 3.18
N ASP A 35 6.98 -19.07 2.47
CA ASP A 35 7.92 -19.44 1.41
C ASP A 35 7.91 -18.40 0.27
N ARG A 36 6.73 -17.92 -0.15
CA ARG A 36 6.60 -16.85 -1.16
C ARG A 36 7.16 -15.51 -0.71
N LEU A 37 7.02 -15.21 0.59
CA LEU A 37 7.58 -14.00 1.20
C LEU A 37 9.08 -14.13 1.53
N GLY A 38 9.70 -15.30 1.30
CA GLY A 38 11.09 -15.56 1.64
C GLY A 38 11.37 -15.49 3.14
N GLN A 39 10.36 -15.81 3.96
CA GLN A 39 10.45 -15.75 5.42
C GLN A 39 10.69 -17.12 6.02
N ASP A 40 11.66 -17.19 6.93
CA ASP A 40 11.90 -18.41 7.69
C ASP A 40 10.90 -18.55 8.85
N VAL A 41 10.32 -19.76 8.96
CA VAL A 41 9.49 -20.15 10.11
C VAL A 41 10.40 -20.83 11.14
N PRO A 42 10.54 -20.30 12.36
CA PRO A 42 11.40 -20.91 13.38
C PRO A 42 10.82 -22.21 13.94
N GLU A 43 11.70 -23.08 14.41
CA GLU A 43 11.28 -24.24 15.22
C GLU A 43 10.85 -23.74 16.63
N PRO A 44 9.80 -24.36 17.27
CA PRO A 44 9.12 -25.59 16.81
C PRO A 44 7.97 -25.33 15.84
N PHE A 45 7.58 -24.09 15.55
CA PHE A 45 6.38 -23.75 14.76
C PHE A 45 6.41 -24.38 13.36
N ARG A 46 7.58 -24.41 12.70
CA ARG A 46 7.70 -25.07 11.37
C ARG A 46 7.30 -26.54 11.44
N SER A 47 7.79 -27.27 12.43
CA SER A 47 7.47 -28.68 12.60
C SER A 47 5.98 -28.90 12.91
N ASP A 48 5.40 -28.07 13.77
CA ASP A 48 4.00 -28.18 14.16
C ASP A 48 3.06 -27.85 12.99
N LEU A 49 3.35 -26.80 12.21
CA LEU A 49 2.60 -26.44 11.00
C LEU A 49 2.70 -27.52 9.92
N GLN A 50 3.89 -28.11 9.71
CA GLN A 50 4.08 -29.20 8.76
C GLN A 50 3.31 -30.47 9.16
N GLN A 51 3.27 -30.82 10.43
CA GLN A 51 2.50 -31.93 10.94
C GLN A 51 0.98 -31.67 10.80
N CYS A 52 0.55 -30.45 11.09
CA CYS A 52 -0.83 -30.03 10.91
C CYS A 52 -1.26 -30.13 9.44
N ALA A 53 -0.47 -29.57 8.52
CA ALA A 53 -0.72 -29.61 7.08
C ALA A 53 -0.71 -31.05 6.51
N ALA A 54 0.19 -31.91 6.98
CA ALA A 54 0.23 -33.32 6.58
C ALA A 54 -1.03 -34.10 7.00
N TYR A 55 -1.65 -33.76 8.13
CA TYR A 55 -2.91 -34.37 8.56
C TYR A 55 -4.06 -34.09 7.59
N ALA A 56 -4.07 -32.91 6.94
CA ALA A 56 -5.06 -32.58 5.91
C ALA A 56 -5.07 -33.59 4.74
N SER A 57 -3.86 -34.05 4.34
CA SER A 57 -3.68 -34.90 3.16
C SER A 57 -4.06 -36.35 3.42
N ASP A 58 -3.70 -36.89 4.57
CA ASP A 58 -3.73 -38.35 4.80
C ASP A 58 -4.60 -38.80 5.97
N LEU A 59 -5.08 -37.87 6.82
CA LEU A 59 -5.75 -38.17 8.10
C LEU A 59 -4.95 -39.14 8.99
N ILE A 60 -3.61 -39.16 8.83
CA ILE A 60 -2.69 -40.05 9.55
C ILE A 60 -1.89 -39.24 10.55
N GLY A 61 -1.96 -39.56 11.81
CA GLY A 61 -1.19 -38.91 12.88
C GLY A 61 -2.03 -38.64 14.12
N PRO A 62 -1.44 -38.05 15.15
CA PRO A 62 -2.22 -37.52 16.28
C PRO A 62 -3.15 -36.45 15.73
N GLY A 63 -4.44 -36.54 16.02
CA GLY A 63 -5.41 -35.52 15.59
C GLY A 63 -5.06 -34.12 16.10
N PRO A 64 -5.94 -33.12 15.83
CA PRO A 64 -5.73 -31.74 16.25
C PRO A 64 -5.30 -31.65 17.71
N CYS A 65 -4.30 -30.85 18.00
CA CYS A 65 -3.73 -30.66 19.34
C CYS A 65 -3.40 -29.17 19.59
N ASP A 66 -3.24 -28.81 20.86
CA ASP A 66 -2.95 -27.44 21.29
C ASP A 66 -1.71 -26.86 20.58
N ALA A 67 -0.70 -27.68 20.25
CA ALA A 67 0.50 -27.22 19.56
C ALA A 67 0.18 -26.68 18.13
N TRP A 68 -0.76 -27.31 17.42
CA TRP A 68 -1.17 -26.85 16.09
C TRP A 68 -1.95 -25.53 16.17
N GLU A 69 -2.82 -25.38 17.19
CA GLU A 69 -3.55 -24.13 17.40
C GLU A 69 -2.57 -22.99 17.73
N ILE A 70 -1.59 -23.26 18.59
CA ILE A 70 -0.54 -22.28 18.93
C ILE A 70 0.30 -21.92 17.70
N ALA A 71 0.71 -22.91 16.88
CA ALA A 71 1.50 -22.68 15.70
C ALA A 71 0.74 -21.90 14.62
N THR A 72 -0.53 -22.20 14.40
CA THR A 72 -1.38 -21.45 13.44
C THR A 72 -1.69 -20.06 13.92
N ALA A 73 -1.91 -19.83 15.22
CA ALA A 73 -2.07 -18.50 15.79
C ALA A 73 -0.79 -17.67 15.64
N TRP A 74 0.38 -18.26 15.96
CA TRP A 74 1.67 -17.62 15.73
C TRP A 74 1.87 -17.24 14.25
N ALA A 75 1.55 -18.15 13.33
CA ALA A 75 1.68 -17.91 11.90
C ALA A 75 0.77 -16.77 11.42
N PHE A 76 -0.47 -16.71 11.93
CA PHE A 76 -1.40 -15.63 11.66
C PHE A 76 -0.83 -14.27 12.13
N ASP A 77 -0.39 -14.18 13.38
CA ASP A 77 0.18 -12.96 13.94
C ASP A 77 1.43 -12.54 13.16
N ARG A 78 2.28 -13.51 12.79
CA ARG A 78 3.49 -13.23 12.02
C ARG A 78 3.19 -12.74 10.59
N LEU A 79 2.18 -13.30 9.90
CA LEU A 79 1.74 -12.81 8.60
C LEU A 79 1.18 -11.39 8.70
N ASN A 80 0.46 -11.07 9.77
CA ASN A 80 -0.02 -9.71 10.00
C ASN A 80 1.13 -8.71 10.23
N GLU A 81 2.21 -9.11 10.93
CA GLU A 81 3.41 -8.27 11.06
C GLU A 81 4.15 -8.06 9.72
N LEU A 82 3.96 -8.96 8.77
CA LEU A 82 4.54 -8.89 7.42
C LEU A 82 3.63 -8.15 6.43
N ALA A 83 2.45 -7.71 6.85
CA ALA A 83 1.57 -6.94 5.98
C ALA A 83 2.26 -5.65 5.50
N PRO A 84 2.08 -5.25 4.23
CA PRO A 84 2.50 -3.95 3.75
C PRO A 84 1.85 -2.81 4.55
N THR A 85 2.48 -1.64 4.54
CA THR A 85 1.90 -0.44 5.17
C THR A 85 0.49 -0.19 4.65
N GLY A 86 -0.45 0.07 5.54
CA GLY A 86 -1.87 0.28 5.21
C GLY A 86 -2.68 -1.00 4.99
N PHE A 87 -2.06 -2.19 5.15
CA PHE A 87 -2.73 -3.48 5.01
C PHE A 87 -2.66 -4.29 6.30
N TYR A 88 -3.61 -5.21 6.45
CA TYR A 88 -3.63 -6.20 7.52
C TYR A 88 -3.81 -7.61 6.94
N PHE A 89 -3.35 -8.62 7.67
CA PHE A 89 -3.63 -10.01 7.35
C PHE A 89 -4.86 -10.50 8.12
N GLY A 90 -5.85 -11.07 7.43
CA GLY A 90 -7.07 -11.52 8.07
C GLY A 90 -8.05 -12.18 7.10
N ALA A 91 -9.25 -12.43 7.60
CA ALA A 91 -10.36 -12.87 6.77
C ALA A 91 -10.95 -11.72 5.96
N SER A 92 -11.40 -11.98 4.74
CA SER A 92 -12.14 -11.01 3.93
C SER A 92 -13.47 -10.65 4.61
N GLU A 93 -13.87 -9.39 4.56
CA GLU A 93 -15.15 -8.94 5.09
C GLU A 93 -16.36 -9.62 4.41
N GLY A 94 -16.25 -9.92 3.12
CA GLY A 94 -17.32 -10.56 2.34
C GLY A 94 -17.32 -12.08 2.44
N ASP A 95 -16.18 -12.71 2.80
CA ASP A 95 -16.02 -14.16 2.91
C ASP A 95 -15.07 -14.51 4.05
N GLY A 96 -15.62 -14.84 5.20
CA GLY A 96 -14.84 -15.21 6.39
C GLY A 96 -13.96 -16.46 6.25
N ALA A 97 -14.07 -17.21 5.15
CA ALA A 97 -13.22 -18.36 4.84
C ALA A 97 -12.09 -18.03 3.84
N CYS A 98 -12.02 -16.78 3.38
CA CYS A 98 -10.96 -16.25 2.51
C CYS A 98 -9.97 -15.45 3.35
N PHE A 99 -8.74 -15.93 3.50
CA PHE A 99 -7.66 -15.26 4.23
C PHE A 99 -6.66 -14.65 3.27
N GLY A 100 -6.27 -13.41 3.54
CA GLY A 100 -5.36 -12.64 2.70
C GLY A 100 -4.89 -11.36 3.37
N PHE A 101 -4.26 -10.50 2.56
CA PHE A 101 -3.85 -9.17 2.97
C PHE A 101 -4.84 -8.15 2.38
N TRP A 102 -5.49 -7.40 3.26
CA TRP A 102 -6.59 -6.49 2.92
C TRP A 102 -6.21 -5.06 3.30
N LEU A 103 -6.68 -4.11 2.52
CA LEU A 103 -6.52 -2.68 2.80
C LEU A 103 -7.25 -2.34 4.12
N CYS A 104 -6.60 -1.58 5.00
CA CYS A 104 -7.22 -1.09 6.22
C CYS A 104 -8.34 -0.10 5.90
N GLU A 105 -9.41 -0.11 6.69
CA GLU A 105 -10.62 0.70 6.47
C GLU A 105 -10.30 2.20 6.41
N ASP A 106 -9.46 2.70 7.33
CA ASP A 106 -9.02 4.10 7.38
C ASP A 106 -8.31 4.55 6.09
N TRP A 107 -7.46 3.70 5.50
CA TRP A 107 -6.84 3.98 4.21
C TRP A 107 -7.84 3.88 3.05
N ALA A 108 -8.75 2.90 3.09
CA ALA A 108 -9.77 2.74 2.05
C ALA A 108 -10.68 3.98 1.99
N GLU A 109 -11.17 4.46 3.13
CA GLU A 109 -11.98 5.68 3.24
C GLU A 109 -11.21 6.92 2.76
N ALA A 110 -9.97 7.11 3.21
CA ALA A 110 -9.15 8.26 2.86
C ALA A 110 -8.83 8.33 1.36
N LEU A 111 -8.54 7.19 0.72
CA LEU A 111 -8.29 7.10 -0.73
C LEU A 111 -9.57 7.35 -1.53
N GLU A 112 -10.71 6.77 -1.12
CA GLU A 112 -12.00 6.96 -1.76
C GLU A 112 -12.44 8.44 -1.72
N GLU A 113 -12.28 9.12 -0.58
CA GLU A 113 -12.58 10.56 -0.45
C GLU A 113 -11.78 11.43 -1.42
N ARG A 114 -10.61 10.99 -1.84
CA ARG A 114 -9.75 11.68 -2.83
C ARG A 114 -9.92 11.16 -4.26
N GLY A 115 -10.82 10.18 -4.47
CA GLY A 115 -11.07 9.58 -5.77
C GLY A 115 -9.86 8.80 -6.32
N ILE A 116 -9.01 8.30 -5.42
CA ILE A 116 -7.85 7.47 -5.77
C ILE A 116 -8.31 6.02 -5.85
N ASP A 117 -8.05 5.39 -7.00
CA ASP A 117 -8.40 3.99 -7.24
C ASP A 117 -7.51 3.05 -6.41
N CYS A 118 -8.14 2.08 -5.74
CA CYS A 118 -7.48 1.07 -4.92
C CYS A 118 -7.83 -0.38 -5.32
N GLU A 119 -8.26 -0.61 -6.57
CA GLU A 119 -8.60 -1.95 -7.07
C GLU A 119 -7.37 -2.86 -7.22
N ASP A 120 -6.18 -2.30 -7.52
CA ASP A 120 -4.92 -3.03 -7.56
C ASP A 120 -4.20 -2.98 -6.21
N PRO A 121 -4.18 -4.08 -5.42
CA PRO A 121 -3.54 -4.08 -4.10
C PRO A 121 -2.03 -3.76 -4.15
N ALA A 122 -1.33 -4.17 -5.22
CA ALA A 122 0.10 -3.93 -5.35
C ALA A 122 0.40 -2.44 -5.58
N GLY A 123 -0.30 -1.81 -6.52
CA GLY A 123 -0.19 -0.37 -6.78
C GLY A 123 -0.64 0.46 -5.58
N THR A 124 -1.73 0.06 -4.91
CA THR A 124 -2.21 0.72 -3.69
C THR A 124 -1.17 0.67 -2.57
N ALA A 125 -0.53 -0.49 -2.34
CA ALA A 125 0.50 -0.63 -1.31
C ALA A 125 1.76 0.19 -1.64
N GLU A 126 2.15 0.28 -2.92
CA GLU A 126 3.25 1.13 -3.37
C GLU A 126 2.93 2.61 -3.12
N LEU A 127 1.73 3.05 -3.46
CA LEU A 127 1.28 4.42 -3.25
C LEU A 127 1.21 4.78 -1.76
N ILE A 128 0.61 3.93 -0.92
CA ILE A 128 0.55 4.16 0.54
C ILE A 128 1.96 4.23 1.14
N GLN A 129 2.87 3.36 0.69
CA GLN A 129 4.26 3.40 1.13
C GLN A 129 4.93 4.73 0.72
N ALA A 130 4.66 5.24 -0.49
CA ALA A 130 5.14 6.53 -0.93
C ALA A 130 4.54 7.69 -0.10
N PHE A 131 3.25 7.66 0.23
CA PHE A 131 2.66 8.63 1.16
C PHE A 131 3.33 8.59 2.53
N ALA A 132 3.56 7.40 3.10
CA ALA A 132 4.24 7.24 4.38
C ALA A 132 5.68 7.79 4.36
N ASP A 133 6.38 7.73 3.22
CA ASP A 133 7.71 8.32 3.04
C ASP A 133 7.71 9.84 3.12
N HIS A 134 6.59 10.47 2.79
CA HIS A 134 6.34 11.90 2.95
C HIS A 134 5.70 12.25 4.31
N GLY A 135 5.58 11.27 5.23
CA GLY A 135 4.97 11.48 6.56
C GLY A 135 3.45 11.58 6.53
N ILE A 136 2.83 11.10 5.45
CA ILE A 136 1.38 11.14 5.28
C ILE A 136 0.81 9.80 5.75
N GLU A 137 -0.13 9.87 6.69
CA GLU A 137 -0.92 8.75 7.21
C GLU A 137 -2.38 8.89 6.74
N ALA A 138 -3.20 7.86 6.88
CA ALA A 138 -4.60 7.88 6.44
C ALA A 138 -5.36 9.09 7.02
N GLU A 139 -5.16 9.38 8.31
CA GLU A 139 -5.85 10.45 9.04
C GLU A 139 -5.55 11.87 8.52
N ASN A 140 -4.38 12.08 7.90
CA ASN A 140 -3.99 13.40 7.37
C ASN A 140 -3.93 13.45 5.84
N LEU A 141 -4.25 12.36 5.14
CA LEU A 141 -4.24 12.32 3.67
C LEU A 141 -5.14 13.41 3.08
N CYS A 142 -6.31 13.63 3.66
CA CYS A 142 -7.25 14.62 3.20
C CYS A 142 -6.71 16.06 3.26
N ASP A 143 -5.86 16.37 4.20
CA ASP A 143 -5.21 17.69 4.34
C ASP A 143 -3.94 17.81 3.50
N ALA A 144 -3.24 16.69 3.30
CA ALA A 144 -1.98 16.64 2.57
C ALA A 144 -2.16 16.54 1.05
N TYR A 145 -3.19 15.86 0.58
CA TYR A 145 -3.40 15.60 -0.85
C TYR A 145 -3.94 16.82 -1.57
N CYS A 146 -3.20 17.30 -2.57
CA CYS A 146 -3.49 18.51 -3.33
C CYS A 146 -4.05 18.25 -4.74
N GLY A 147 -4.10 17.00 -5.19
CA GLY A 147 -4.59 16.63 -6.52
C GLY A 147 -3.55 15.89 -7.37
N THR A 148 -3.70 15.98 -8.68
CA THR A 148 -2.79 15.36 -9.66
C THR A 148 -2.15 16.40 -10.57
N ALA A 149 -1.01 16.05 -11.17
CA ALA A 149 -0.31 16.85 -12.16
C ALA A 149 0.12 15.98 -13.34
N ASP A 150 0.03 16.52 -14.56
CA ASP A 150 0.45 15.85 -15.78
C ASP A 150 1.86 16.24 -16.19
N GLY A 151 2.69 15.25 -16.55
CA GLY A 151 4.05 15.49 -17.03
C GLY A 151 4.84 14.20 -17.21
N TYR A 152 5.67 14.14 -18.25
CA TYR A 152 6.56 12.99 -18.52
C TYR A 152 7.84 13.00 -17.66
N SER A 153 7.99 13.99 -16.80
CA SER A 153 9.04 14.09 -15.81
C SER A 153 8.53 14.88 -14.62
N GLU A 154 9.11 14.66 -13.45
CA GLU A 154 8.83 15.40 -12.22
C GLU A 154 8.87 16.93 -12.43
N ALA A 155 9.92 17.44 -13.09
CA ALA A 155 10.05 18.86 -13.38
C ALA A 155 8.92 19.40 -14.29
N GLN A 156 8.43 18.59 -15.23
CA GLN A 156 7.33 18.97 -16.11
C GLN A 156 6.00 18.97 -15.37
N ALA A 157 5.75 17.91 -14.57
CA ALA A 157 4.54 17.79 -13.76
C ALA A 157 4.46 18.94 -12.73
N GLY A 158 5.56 19.22 -12.03
CA GLY A 158 5.64 20.32 -11.09
C GLY A 158 5.40 21.69 -11.74
N ALA A 159 5.98 21.94 -12.90
CA ALA A 159 5.74 23.16 -13.66
C ALA A 159 4.27 23.28 -14.11
N SER A 160 3.64 22.18 -14.53
CA SER A 160 2.21 22.13 -14.88
C SER A 160 1.36 22.48 -13.66
N TYR A 161 1.59 21.80 -12.53
CA TYR A 161 0.87 22.07 -11.29
C TYR A 161 1.02 23.51 -10.81
N ALA A 162 2.25 24.06 -10.81
CA ALA A 162 2.49 25.44 -10.40
C ALA A 162 1.72 26.45 -11.28
N GLN A 163 1.60 26.17 -12.57
CA GLN A 163 0.81 26.98 -13.49
C GLN A 163 -0.68 26.90 -13.16
N ASP A 164 -1.22 25.71 -13.00
CA ASP A 164 -2.64 25.48 -12.72
C ASP A 164 -3.03 26.10 -11.35
N LEU A 165 -2.20 25.89 -10.34
CA LEU A 165 -2.39 26.49 -9.01
C LEU A 165 -2.41 28.03 -9.09
N ALA A 166 -1.48 28.64 -9.83
CA ALA A 166 -1.41 30.08 -9.98
C ALA A 166 -2.64 30.65 -10.74
N ASP A 167 -3.17 29.90 -11.69
CA ASP A 167 -4.42 30.26 -12.39
C ASP A 167 -5.63 30.14 -11.42
N ASP A 168 -5.73 29.06 -10.66
CA ASP A 168 -6.85 28.78 -9.73
C ASP A 168 -6.95 29.81 -8.61
N ILE A 169 -5.83 30.24 -8.05
CA ILE A 169 -5.80 31.28 -7.01
C ILE A 169 -5.85 32.70 -7.58
N GLY A 170 -5.91 32.85 -8.92
CA GLY A 170 -5.99 34.14 -9.59
C GLY A 170 -4.71 34.99 -9.47
N ALA A 171 -3.55 34.36 -9.27
CA ALA A 171 -2.27 35.03 -9.18
C ALA A 171 -1.78 35.60 -10.52
N ILE A 172 -2.29 35.04 -11.64
CA ILE A 172 -1.91 35.45 -12.99
C ILE A 172 -2.86 36.52 -13.49
N ASN A 173 -2.30 37.71 -13.74
CA ASN A 173 -3.06 38.76 -14.43
C ASN A 173 -2.97 38.59 -15.95
N ARG A 174 -3.99 37.99 -16.56
CA ARG A 174 -4.06 37.73 -18.00
C ARG A 174 -4.21 39.00 -18.86
N GLU A 175 -4.47 40.18 -18.26
CA GLU A 175 -4.55 41.45 -18.98
C GLU A 175 -3.17 42.05 -19.23
N LEU A 176 -2.14 41.56 -18.55
CA LEU A 176 -0.76 42.06 -18.74
C LEU A 176 -0.17 41.46 -20.02
N ALA A 177 0.53 42.35 -20.78
CA ALA A 177 1.25 41.95 -21.98
C ALA A 177 2.73 41.56 -21.64
N TRP A 178 3.41 40.98 -22.62
CA TRP A 178 4.85 40.75 -22.55
C TRP A 178 5.59 42.00 -22.03
N PRO A 179 6.59 41.88 -21.13
CA PRO A 179 7.22 40.65 -20.63
C PRO A 179 6.58 40.04 -19.37
N HIS A 180 5.50 40.58 -18.83
CA HIS A 180 4.87 40.19 -17.58
C HIS A 180 4.20 38.78 -17.65
N THR A 181 4.02 38.25 -18.87
CA THR A 181 3.49 36.91 -19.11
C THR A 181 4.59 35.84 -19.23
N CYS A 182 5.86 36.20 -19.11
CA CYS A 182 6.98 35.26 -19.15
C CYS A 182 7.28 34.78 -17.73
N ILE A 183 6.65 33.62 -17.36
CA ILE A 183 6.83 33.00 -16.06
C ILE A 183 7.67 31.74 -16.23
N ASP A 184 8.68 31.56 -15.38
CA ASP A 184 9.42 30.31 -15.28
C ASP A 184 8.70 29.37 -14.32
N TRP A 185 7.87 28.50 -14.88
CA TRP A 185 7.07 27.56 -14.08
C TRP A 185 7.90 26.50 -13.37
N ALA A 186 9.06 26.15 -13.90
CA ALA A 186 9.96 25.22 -13.23
C ALA A 186 10.57 25.84 -11.96
N GLU A 187 10.89 27.14 -12.01
CA GLU A 187 11.34 27.86 -10.81
C GLU A 187 10.20 28.09 -9.81
N ALA A 188 8.99 28.39 -10.31
CA ALA A 188 7.80 28.52 -9.46
C ALA A 188 7.50 27.21 -8.70
N TRP A 189 7.61 26.06 -9.37
CA TRP A 189 7.50 24.77 -8.70
C TRP A 189 8.56 24.59 -7.60
N ARG A 190 9.82 24.91 -7.89
CA ARG A 190 10.90 24.80 -6.90
C ARG A 190 10.64 25.65 -5.64
N GLU A 191 10.05 26.82 -5.80
CA GLU A 191 9.64 27.67 -4.68
C GLU A 191 8.54 27.00 -3.83
N LEU A 192 7.56 26.31 -4.46
CA LEU A 192 6.55 25.54 -3.77
C LEU A 192 7.13 24.34 -3.01
N GLU A 193 8.09 23.61 -3.62
CA GLU A 193 8.78 22.50 -2.95
C GLU A 193 9.53 22.96 -1.70
N VAL A 194 10.32 24.02 -1.83
CA VAL A 194 11.21 24.49 -0.75
C VAL A 194 10.46 25.33 0.29
N GLY A 195 9.51 26.15 -0.15
CA GLY A 195 8.81 27.10 0.71
C GLY A 195 7.58 26.55 1.40
N ASP A 196 6.79 25.78 0.67
CA ASP A 196 5.47 25.32 1.09
C ASP A 196 5.39 23.78 1.28
N GLY A 197 6.50 23.05 1.05
CA GLY A 197 6.61 21.62 1.31
C GLY A 197 5.81 20.73 0.36
N TYR A 198 5.59 21.18 -0.89
CA TYR A 198 4.98 20.35 -1.90
C TYR A 198 5.92 19.25 -2.38
N SER A 199 5.36 18.11 -2.79
CA SER A 199 6.09 16.96 -3.34
C SER A 199 5.27 16.26 -4.39
N LEU A 200 5.94 15.54 -5.29
CA LEU A 200 5.32 14.73 -6.34
C LEU A 200 5.56 13.24 -6.09
N ILE A 201 4.51 12.45 -6.18
CA ILE A 201 4.54 10.99 -6.10
C ILE A 201 4.09 10.44 -7.45
N PRO A 202 4.89 9.61 -8.15
CA PRO A 202 4.54 9.10 -9.45
C PRO A 202 3.34 8.13 -9.36
N GLU A 203 2.36 8.30 -10.25
CA GLU A 203 1.20 7.42 -10.42
C GLU A 203 1.36 6.57 -11.70
N THR A 204 1.59 7.26 -12.82
CA THR A 204 1.82 6.66 -14.14
C THR A 204 3.04 7.31 -14.80
N PRO A 205 3.51 6.84 -15.96
CA PRO A 205 4.60 7.52 -16.67
C PRO A 205 4.34 9.00 -17.01
N SER A 206 3.08 9.48 -16.93
CA SER A 206 2.70 10.85 -17.28
C SER A 206 1.76 11.51 -16.29
N SER A 207 1.44 10.87 -15.16
CA SER A 207 0.58 11.41 -14.10
C SER A 207 1.26 11.28 -12.73
N TRP A 208 1.06 12.27 -11.87
CA TRP A 208 1.69 12.40 -10.56
C TRP A 208 0.68 12.86 -9.53
N HIS A 209 0.69 12.25 -8.35
CA HIS A 209 -0.01 12.79 -7.20
C HIS A 209 0.79 13.95 -6.61
N VAL A 210 0.11 15.04 -6.29
CA VAL A 210 0.69 16.21 -5.61
C VAL A 210 0.28 16.19 -4.16
N VAL A 211 1.26 16.24 -3.28
CA VAL A 211 1.06 16.27 -1.82
C VAL A 211 1.80 17.43 -1.19
N ARG A 212 1.36 17.82 0.01
CA ARG A 212 2.00 18.88 0.79
C ARG A 212 2.23 18.40 2.23
N SER A 213 3.35 18.75 2.81
CA SER A 213 3.63 18.53 4.24
C SER A 213 2.58 19.19 5.12
N VAL A 214 2.06 18.46 6.12
CA VAL A 214 1.01 18.89 7.06
C VAL A 214 1.59 19.04 8.44
#